data_bdac2dc1d3f999a2895d8337e8b015ff
#
_entry.id   bdac2dc1d3f999a2895d8337e8b015ff
#
_cell.length_a   1.000
_cell.length_b   1.000
_cell.length_c   1.000
_cell.angle_alpha   90.00
_cell.angle_beta   90.00
_cell.angle_gamma   90.00
#
_symmetry.space_group_name_H-M   'P 1'
#
loop_
_entity.id
_entity.type
_entity.pdbx_description
1 polymer ?
#
loop_
_entity_poly.entity_id
_entity_poly.type
_entity_poly.pdbx_seq_one_letter_code
_entity_poly.pdbx_strand_id
1 'polypeptide(L)'
;APSRGLGDVYKRQTIDRILDAAQIVEVVSDFVTLRKRGVNYVGLCPFHNEKTPSFSVSPSKGLCKCFSCGKGGNAVHFIMEHEQMSYPEALRYLAKKYNIEIKERELTNEEKEVQSNRESMFIVNNFARDYFQNILKNHIDGRSIGLAYFRQRGFRDDIIDKFQLGFSTEGRDALAQEA
;
A
#
# COMPACT_ATOMS: atom_id res chain seq x y z
N ALA A 1 19.25 1.79 -8.57
CA ALA A 1 19.00 3.20 -8.33
C ALA A 1 17.96 3.31 -7.22
N PRO A 2 18.18 4.11 -6.14
CA PRO A 2 17.18 4.29 -5.11
C PRO A 2 15.98 5.03 -5.72
N SER A 3 14.78 4.56 -5.41
CA SER A 3 13.52 5.16 -5.80
C SER A 3 13.46 6.63 -5.31
N ARG A 4 13.78 7.55 -6.19
CA ARG A 4 13.52 8.98 -6.01
C ARG A 4 12.00 9.17 -6.04
N GLY A 5 11.34 9.32 -4.93
CA GLY A 5 9.92 9.59 -5.00
C GLY A 5 9.13 9.73 -3.71
N LEU A 6 9.62 9.28 -2.57
CA LEU A 6 8.90 9.34 -1.30
C LEU A 6 9.71 9.96 -0.14
N GLY A 7 11.02 10.15 -0.31
CA GLY A 7 11.90 10.75 0.70
C GLY A 7 12.00 12.27 0.66
N ASP A 8 11.49 12.93 -0.38
CA ASP A 8 11.66 14.36 -0.56
C ASP A 8 10.61 15.23 0.14
N VAL A 9 9.51 14.64 0.64
CA VAL A 9 8.42 15.38 1.32
C VAL A 9 8.84 15.81 2.73
N TYR A 10 9.70 15.04 3.40
CA TYR A 10 10.17 15.36 4.74
C TYR A 10 11.70 15.49 4.79
N LYS A 11 12.20 16.45 5.57
CA LYS A 11 13.63 16.54 5.84
C LYS A 11 14.09 15.23 6.50
N ARG A 12 15.18 14.64 6.02
CA ARG A 12 15.73 13.37 6.52
C ARG A 12 15.87 13.36 8.04
N GLN A 13 16.32 14.46 8.62
CA GLN A 13 16.41 14.61 10.09
C GLN A 13 15.06 14.46 10.81
N THR A 14 13.95 14.88 10.20
CA THR A 14 12.62 14.71 10.80
C THR A 14 12.20 13.26 10.76
N ILE A 15 12.48 12.55 9.66
CA ILE A 15 12.22 11.12 9.53
C ILE A 15 13.02 10.35 10.58
N ASP A 16 14.32 10.61 10.70
CA ASP A 16 15.20 9.96 11.68
C ASP A 16 14.68 10.19 13.11
N ARG A 17 14.27 11.41 13.46
CA ARG A 17 13.67 11.73 14.77
C ARG A 17 12.37 10.94 15.03
N ILE A 18 11.52 10.77 14.02
CA ILE A 18 10.28 9.98 14.16
C ILE A 18 10.61 8.51 14.36
N LEU A 19 11.56 7.97 13.59
CA LEU A 19 11.99 6.57 13.71
C LEU A 19 12.66 6.28 15.06
N ASP A 20 13.48 7.20 15.56
CA ASP A 20 14.14 7.06 16.86
C ASP A 20 13.14 7.14 18.03
N ALA A 21 12.13 8.02 17.91
CA ALA A 21 11.09 8.15 18.93
C ALA A 21 10.08 6.99 18.92
N ALA A 22 9.84 6.39 17.76
CA ALA A 22 8.82 5.36 17.56
C ALA A 22 9.26 4.00 18.15
N GLN A 23 9.11 3.84 19.46
CA GLN A 23 9.40 2.59 20.15
C GLN A 23 8.44 1.49 19.69
N ILE A 24 8.98 0.45 19.03
CA ILE A 24 8.19 -0.61 18.40
C ILE A 24 7.19 -1.29 19.36
N VAL A 25 7.58 -1.52 20.60
CA VAL A 25 6.72 -2.15 21.61
C VAL A 25 5.54 -1.26 21.94
N GLU A 26 5.78 0.03 22.12
CA GLU A 26 4.75 1.02 22.44
C GLU A 26 3.77 1.18 21.28
N VAL A 27 4.28 1.30 20.04
CA VAL A 27 3.45 1.43 18.85
C VAL A 27 2.57 0.18 18.64
N VAL A 28 3.15 -1.00 18.79
CA VAL A 28 2.41 -2.26 18.61
C VAL A 28 1.41 -2.50 19.76
N SER A 29 1.75 -2.09 20.98
CA SER A 29 0.87 -2.28 22.14
C SER A 29 -0.46 -1.51 22.06
N ASP A 30 -0.54 -0.47 21.25
CA ASP A 30 -1.82 0.23 20.99
C ASP A 30 -2.85 -0.67 20.30
N PHE A 31 -2.40 -1.68 19.56
CA PHE A 31 -3.23 -2.53 18.71
C PHE A 31 -3.24 -4.00 19.14
N VAL A 32 -2.17 -4.45 19.79
CA VAL A 32 -1.95 -5.87 20.12
C VAL A 32 -1.59 -6.00 21.58
N THR A 33 -2.30 -6.87 22.30
CA THR A 33 -1.94 -7.23 23.66
C THR A 33 -0.65 -8.05 23.66
N LEU A 34 0.44 -7.44 24.13
CA LEU A 34 1.76 -8.03 24.19
C LEU A 34 2.08 -8.62 25.56
N ARG A 35 2.71 -9.79 25.59
CA ARG A 35 3.25 -10.42 26.80
C ARG A 35 4.77 -10.55 26.69
N LYS A 36 5.48 -10.19 27.75
CA LYS A 36 6.94 -10.32 27.76
C LYS A 36 7.37 -11.78 27.75
N ARG A 37 8.30 -12.12 26.86
CA ARG A 37 8.90 -13.45 26.75
C ARG A 37 10.42 -13.30 26.57
N GLY A 38 11.15 -13.38 27.70
CA GLY A 38 12.58 -13.09 27.73
C GLY A 38 12.86 -11.62 27.38
N VAL A 39 13.67 -11.39 26.37
CA VAL A 39 14.05 -10.04 25.88
C VAL A 39 13.07 -9.49 24.85
N ASN A 40 12.13 -10.31 24.37
CA ASN A 40 11.13 -9.95 23.37
C ASN A 40 9.73 -9.93 23.97
N TYR A 41 8.78 -9.46 23.17
CA TYR A 41 7.34 -9.52 23.46
C TYR A 41 6.65 -10.38 22.41
N VAL A 42 5.57 -11.05 22.81
CA VAL A 42 4.76 -11.90 21.93
C VAL A 42 3.28 -11.58 22.10
N GLY A 43 2.52 -11.68 21.03
CA GLY A 43 1.08 -11.47 20.99
C GLY A 43 0.42 -12.24 19.85
N LEU A 44 -0.90 -12.10 19.73
CA LEU A 44 -1.63 -12.59 18.57
C LEU A 44 -1.39 -11.65 17.39
N CYS A 45 -1.23 -12.23 16.20
CA CYS A 45 -0.98 -11.43 15.00
C CYS A 45 -2.22 -10.62 14.59
N PRO A 46 -2.08 -9.30 14.34
CA PRO A 46 -3.21 -8.49 13.90
C PRO A 46 -3.53 -8.67 12.41
N PHE A 47 -2.65 -9.33 11.64
CA PHE A 47 -2.77 -9.45 10.19
C PHE A 47 -3.43 -10.75 9.72
N HIS A 48 -3.65 -11.70 10.62
CA HIS A 48 -4.38 -12.95 10.34
C HIS A 48 -4.98 -13.50 11.63
N ASN A 49 -5.99 -14.34 11.48
CA ASN A 49 -6.65 -14.95 12.64
C ASN A 49 -5.84 -16.15 13.14
N GLU A 50 -5.47 -16.14 14.43
CA GLU A 50 -4.74 -17.23 15.08
C GLU A 50 -5.15 -17.38 16.55
N LYS A 51 -4.98 -18.61 17.07
CA LYS A 51 -5.26 -18.92 18.49
C LYS A 51 -3.98 -18.95 19.35
N THR A 52 -2.83 -19.16 18.71
CA THR A 52 -1.53 -19.26 19.39
C THR A 52 -0.68 -18.07 19.01
N PRO A 53 -0.11 -17.33 19.98
CA PRO A 53 0.71 -16.16 19.70
C PRO A 53 1.93 -16.48 18.85
N SER A 54 1.97 -15.95 17.63
CA SER A 54 3.10 -16.09 16.69
C SER A 54 3.74 -14.74 16.32
N PHE A 55 3.15 -13.64 16.78
CA PHE A 55 3.66 -12.30 16.52
C PHE A 55 4.68 -11.89 17.59
N SER A 56 5.93 -11.72 17.18
CA SER A 56 7.04 -11.35 18.06
C SER A 56 7.51 -9.93 17.81
N VAL A 57 7.77 -9.19 18.89
CA VAL A 57 8.28 -7.82 18.86
C VAL A 57 9.61 -7.79 19.59
N SER A 58 10.65 -7.33 18.93
CA SER A 58 12.01 -7.20 19.47
C SER A 58 12.36 -5.73 19.73
N PRO A 59 12.38 -5.28 21.00
CA PRO A 59 12.74 -3.90 21.32
C PRO A 59 14.16 -3.55 20.88
N SER A 60 15.10 -4.46 21.08
CA SER A 60 16.52 -4.23 20.76
C SER A 60 16.80 -4.06 19.27
N LYS A 61 15.96 -4.67 18.42
CA LYS A 61 16.06 -4.56 16.95
C LYS A 61 15.13 -3.50 16.37
N GLY A 62 14.18 -2.98 17.16
CA GLY A 62 13.14 -2.08 16.66
C GLY A 62 12.22 -2.71 15.62
N LEU A 63 12.03 -4.04 15.66
CA LEU A 63 11.32 -4.81 14.64
C LEU A 63 10.25 -5.71 15.26
N CYS A 64 9.19 -5.92 14.50
CA CYS A 64 8.21 -6.96 14.76
C CYS A 64 8.15 -7.96 13.59
N LYS A 65 7.74 -9.19 13.86
CA LYS A 65 7.55 -10.22 12.85
C LYS A 65 6.55 -11.28 13.32
N CYS A 66 5.62 -11.62 12.46
CA CYS A 66 4.81 -12.82 12.61
C CYS A 66 5.54 -14.02 12.01
N PHE A 67 5.73 -15.08 12.81
CA PHE A 67 6.36 -16.32 12.33
C PHE A 67 5.40 -17.24 11.58
N SER A 68 4.10 -16.95 11.62
CA SER A 68 3.08 -17.70 10.91
C SER A 68 2.82 -17.15 9.51
N CYS A 69 2.48 -15.86 9.37
CA CYS A 69 2.19 -15.24 8.07
C CYS A 69 3.39 -14.51 7.42
N GLY A 70 4.51 -14.37 8.14
CA GLY A 70 5.72 -13.71 7.63
C GLY A 70 5.70 -12.19 7.63
N LYS A 71 4.55 -11.53 7.85
CA LYS A 71 4.44 -10.06 7.92
C LYS A 71 5.21 -9.49 9.10
N GLY A 72 5.80 -8.32 8.90
CA GLY A 72 6.54 -7.62 9.93
C GLY A 72 7.39 -6.50 9.35
N GLY A 73 8.12 -5.80 10.22
CA GLY A 73 8.97 -4.68 9.87
C GLY A 73 9.23 -3.77 11.07
N ASN A 74 9.61 -2.52 10.82
CA ASN A 74 9.75 -1.50 11.85
C ASN A 74 8.38 -0.88 12.21
N ALA A 75 8.36 0.09 13.14
CA ALA A 75 7.14 0.74 13.60
C ALA A 75 6.34 1.40 12.45
N VAL A 76 7.02 2.02 11.48
CA VAL A 76 6.36 2.63 10.32
C VAL A 76 5.69 1.58 9.44
N HIS A 77 6.40 0.49 9.11
CA HIS A 77 5.83 -0.61 8.32
C HIS A 77 4.65 -1.27 9.02
N PHE A 78 4.71 -1.41 10.35
CA PHE A 78 3.61 -1.94 11.12
C PHE A 78 2.34 -1.07 10.96
N ILE A 79 2.47 0.25 11.11
CA ILE A 79 1.34 1.19 10.95
C ILE A 79 0.83 1.17 9.50
N MET A 80 1.72 1.18 8.50
CA MET A 80 1.32 1.10 7.08
C MET A 80 0.46 -0.13 6.81
N GLU A 81 0.86 -1.30 7.31
CA GLU A 81 0.15 -2.57 7.09
C GLU A 81 -1.13 -2.67 7.91
N HIS A 82 -1.11 -2.18 9.16
CA HIS A 82 -2.26 -2.28 10.07
C HIS A 82 -3.37 -1.30 9.72
N GLU A 83 -3.02 -0.04 9.51
CA GLU A 83 -3.97 1.04 9.23
C GLU A 83 -4.21 1.26 7.72
N GLN A 84 -3.57 0.47 6.85
CA GLN A 84 -3.64 0.61 5.39
C GLN A 84 -3.26 2.02 4.92
N MET A 85 -2.24 2.59 5.54
CA MET A 85 -1.72 3.92 5.26
C MET A 85 -0.51 3.87 4.34
N SER A 86 -0.31 4.95 3.57
CA SER A 86 0.94 5.18 2.85
C SER A 86 2.08 5.53 3.81
N TYR A 87 3.33 5.42 3.34
CA TYR A 87 4.50 5.75 4.14
C TYR A 87 4.48 7.19 4.72
N PRO A 88 4.13 8.25 3.95
CA PRO A 88 4.02 9.60 4.51
C PRO A 88 2.92 9.75 5.57
N GLU A 89 1.79 9.06 5.39
CA GLU A 89 0.68 9.07 6.35
C GLU A 89 1.07 8.37 7.66
N ALA A 90 1.76 7.23 7.57
CA ALA A 90 2.29 6.52 8.73
C ALA A 90 3.32 7.37 9.51
N LEU A 91 4.18 8.12 8.81
CA LEU A 91 5.09 9.06 9.45
C LEU A 91 4.35 10.22 10.15
N ARG A 92 3.29 10.78 9.55
CA ARG A 92 2.45 11.81 10.20
C ARG A 92 1.76 11.26 11.45
N TYR A 93 1.23 10.05 11.36
CA TYR A 93 0.59 9.37 12.49
C TYR A 93 1.55 9.24 13.68
N LEU A 94 2.77 8.72 13.44
CA LEU A 94 3.79 8.57 14.48
C LEU A 94 4.29 9.93 14.99
N ALA A 95 4.50 10.91 14.12
CA ALA A 95 4.89 12.25 14.53
C ALA A 95 3.85 12.90 15.45
N LYS A 96 2.56 12.74 15.14
CA LYS A 96 1.46 13.21 15.99
C LYS A 96 1.45 12.50 17.34
N LYS A 97 1.65 11.17 17.35
CA LYS A 97 1.72 10.37 18.58
C LYS A 97 2.85 10.84 19.50
N TYR A 98 4.01 11.15 18.95
CA TYR A 98 5.21 11.56 19.71
C TYR A 98 5.43 13.06 19.79
N ASN A 99 4.44 13.88 19.40
CA ASN A 99 4.52 15.35 19.40
C ASN A 99 5.75 15.90 18.66
N ILE A 100 6.11 15.27 17.54
CA ILE A 100 7.21 15.73 16.68
C ILE A 100 6.64 16.64 15.61
N GLU A 101 7.07 17.91 15.61
CA GLU A 101 6.69 18.85 14.56
C GLU A 101 7.31 18.44 13.22
N ILE A 102 6.45 18.18 12.24
CA ILE A 102 6.86 17.93 10.86
C ILE A 102 6.88 19.27 10.13
N LYS A 103 8.07 19.76 9.82
CA LYS A 103 8.22 20.86 8.86
C LYS A 103 8.17 20.25 7.45
N GLU A 104 7.00 20.29 6.84
CA GLU A 104 6.86 19.92 5.44
C GLU A 104 7.68 20.94 4.61
N ARG A 105 8.48 20.40 3.67
CA ARG A 105 9.11 21.26 2.68
C ARG A 105 7.99 21.78 1.76
N GLU A 106 7.88 23.06 1.61
CA GLU A 106 7.04 23.61 0.56
C GLU A 106 7.56 23.12 -0.80
N LEU A 107 6.70 22.39 -1.52
CA LEU A 107 6.99 21.97 -2.88
C LEU A 107 7.09 23.21 -3.76
N THR A 108 8.06 23.24 -4.64
CA THR A 108 8.13 24.29 -5.68
C THR A 108 6.91 24.19 -6.60
N ASN A 109 6.60 25.27 -7.30
CA ASN A 109 5.47 25.26 -8.24
C ASN A 109 5.63 24.18 -9.32
N GLU A 110 6.85 23.94 -9.79
CA GLU A 110 7.17 22.88 -10.74
C GLU A 110 6.92 21.47 -10.14
N GLU A 111 7.32 21.25 -8.88
CA GLU A 111 7.09 19.97 -8.19
C GLU A 111 5.59 19.72 -7.97
N LYS A 112 4.81 20.76 -7.64
CA LYS A 112 3.34 20.67 -7.51
C LYS A 112 2.68 20.35 -8.84
N GLU A 113 3.14 20.93 -9.93
CA GLU A 113 2.63 20.66 -11.27
C GLU A 113 2.92 19.22 -11.71
N VAL A 114 4.15 18.75 -11.49
CA VAL A 114 4.53 17.35 -11.76
C VAL A 114 3.71 16.37 -10.94
N GLN A 115 3.47 16.66 -9.65
CA GLN A 115 2.64 15.83 -8.78
C GLN A 115 1.19 15.82 -9.26
N SER A 116 0.61 16.98 -9.57
CA SER A 116 -0.76 17.09 -10.07
C SER A 116 -0.95 16.36 -11.40
N ASN A 117 0.01 16.50 -12.32
CA ASN A 117 -0.01 15.77 -13.59
C ASN A 117 0.05 14.25 -13.37
N ARG A 118 0.89 13.80 -12.44
CA ARG A 118 1.00 12.37 -12.08
C ARG A 118 -0.30 11.83 -11.49
N GLU A 119 -0.93 12.56 -10.57
CA GLU A 119 -2.22 12.21 -9.98
C GLU A 119 -3.31 12.13 -11.05
N SER A 120 -3.36 13.10 -11.96
CA SER A 120 -4.29 13.11 -13.09
C SER A 120 -4.08 11.90 -13.99
N MET A 121 -2.83 11.53 -14.30
CA MET A 121 -2.53 10.34 -15.08
C MET A 121 -2.97 9.05 -14.38
N PHE A 122 -2.84 8.96 -13.04
CA PHE A 122 -3.33 7.81 -12.28
C PHE A 122 -4.86 7.68 -12.35
N ILE A 123 -5.57 8.80 -12.26
CA ILE A 123 -7.04 8.82 -12.38
C ILE A 123 -7.46 8.32 -13.76
N VAL A 124 -6.86 8.85 -14.82
CA VAL A 124 -7.16 8.43 -16.20
C VAL A 124 -6.82 6.95 -16.44
N ASN A 125 -5.67 6.49 -15.95
CA ASN A 125 -5.27 5.09 -16.10
C ASN A 125 -6.20 4.14 -15.33
N ASN A 126 -6.63 4.50 -14.13
CA ASN A 126 -7.59 3.70 -13.37
C ASN A 126 -8.95 3.65 -14.08
N PHE A 127 -9.43 4.78 -14.57
CA PHE A 127 -10.66 4.84 -15.34
C PHE A 127 -10.58 3.94 -16.59
N ALA A 128 -9.51 4.07 -17.37
CA ALA A 128 -9.29 3.26 -18.56
C ALA A 128 -9.23 1.74 -18.23
N ARG A 129 -8.52 1.38 -17.16
CA ARG A 129 -8.46 0.00 -16.66
C ARG A 129 -9.87 -0.54 -16.36
N ASP A 130 -10.62 0.18 -15.56
CA ASP A 130 -11.94 -0.25 -15.12
C ASP A 130 -12.91 -0.32 -16.30
N TYR A 131 -12.82 0.62 -17.23
CA TYR A 131 -13.57 0.62 -18.48
C TYR A 131 -13.28 -0.62 -19.33
N PHE A 132 -12.01 -0.90 -19.64
CA PHE A 132 -11.64 -2.05 -20.47
C PHE A 132 -11.92 -3.39 -19.80
N GLN A 133 -11.83 -3.50 -18.47
CA GLN A 133 -12.27 -4.68 -17.73
C GLN A 133 -13.79 -4.86 -17.82
N ASN A 134 -14.54 -3.78 -17.68
CA ASN A 134 -15.99 -3.80 -17.82
C ASN A 134 -16.41 -4.24 -19.24
N ILE A 135 -15.77 -3.70 -20.27
CA ILE A 135 -16.00 -4.13 -21.65
C ILE A 135 -15.70 -5.62 -21.84
N LEU A 136 -14.57 -6.11 -21.30
CA LEU A 136 -14.23 -7.54 -21.41
C LEU A 136 -15.30 -8.45 -20.80
N LYS A 137 -15.89 -8.05 -19.67
CA LYS A 137 -16.82 -8.89 -18.90
C LYS A 137 -18.27 -8.75 -19.34
N ASN A 138 -18.68 -7.55 -19.72
CA ASN A 138 -20.09 -7.19 -19.87
C ASN A 138 -20.50 -6.88 -21.32
N HIS A 139 -19.59 -6.40 -22.17
CA HIS A 139 -19.89 -6.12 -23.57
C HIS A 139 -19.96 -7.43 -24.39
N ILE A 140 -20.82 -7.45 -25.43
CA ILE A 140 -21.01 -8.63 -26.26
C ILE A 140 -19.71 -9.09 -26.94
N ASP A 141 -18.97 -8.15 -27.54
CA ASP A 141 -17.68 -8.44 -28.20
C ASP A 141 -16.58 -8.78 -27.18
N GLY A 142 -16.59 -8.14 -26.02
CA GLY A 142 -15.67 -8.46 -24.93
C GLY A 142 -15.81 -9.91 -24.49
N ARG A 143 -17.03 -10.40 -24.36
CA ARG A 143 -17.33 -11.79 -23.97
C ARG A 143 -17.06 -12.79 -25.08
N SER A 144 -17.52 -12.49 -26.30
CA SER A 144 -17.47 -13.43 -27.44
C SER A 144 -16.10 -13.50 -28.09
N ILE A 145 -15.32 -12.40 -28.06
CA ILE A 145 -13.99 -12.33 -28.65
C ILE A 145 -12.92 -12.32 -27.54
N GLY A 146 -12.95 -11.35 -26.64
CA GLY A 146 -11.91 -11.13 -25.64
C GLY A 146 -11.78 -12.27 -24.64
N LEU A 147 -12.86 -12.61 -23.91
CA LEU A 147 -12.85 -13.72 -22.96
C LEU A 147 -12.65 -15.07 -23.63
N ALA A 148 -13.26 -15.28 -24.80
CA ALA A 148 -13.08 -16.50 -25.58
C ALA A 148 -11.60 -16.69 -25.96
N TYR A 149 -10.92 -15.63 -26.40
CA TYR A 149 -9.50 -15.66 -26.73
C TYR A 149 -8.63 -16.03 -25.53
N PHE A 150 -8.84 -15.38 -24.36
CA PHE A 150 -8.07 -15.69 -23.18
C PHE A 150 -8.29 -17.13 -22.69
N ARG A 151 -9.55 -17.59 -22.67
CA ARG A 151 -9.91 -18.96 -22.27
C ARG A 151 -9.35 -20.01 -23.23
N GLN A 152 -9.36 -19.75 -24.52
CA GLN A 152 -8.74 -20.65 -25.52
C GLN A 152 -7.24 -20.79 -25.31
N ARG A 153 -6.56 -19.75 -24.80
CA ARG A 153 -5.16 -19.78 -24.42
C ARG A 153 -4.89 -20.36 -23.02
N GLY A 154 -5.92 -20.84 -22.34
CA GLY A 154 -5.79 -21.47 -21.02
C GLY A 154 -5.71 -20.51 -19.85
N PHE A 155 -6.02 -19.21 -20.05
CA PHE A 155 -6.11 -18.27 -18.93
C PHE A 155 -7.37 -18.54 -18.12
N ARG A 156 -7.22 -18.71 -16.81
CA ARG A 156 -8.33 -18.85 -15.88
C ARG A 156 -8.89 -17.47 -15.53
N ASP A 157 -10.16 -17.41 -15.15
CA ASP A 157 -10.85 -16.15 -14.83
C ASP A 157 -10.19 -15.42 -13.64
N ASP A 158 -9.69 -16.15 -12.64
CA ASP A 158 -8.93 -15.56 -11.52
C ASP A 158 -7.61 -14.89 -11.96
N ILE A 159 -6.97 -15.40 -12.99
CA ILE A 159 -5.76 -14.81 -13.58
C ILE A 159 -6.12 -13.57 -14.41
N ILE A 160 -7.20 -13.64 -15.21
CA ILE A 160 -7.70 -12.49 -15.98
C ILE A 160 -7.99 -11.31 -15.03
N ASP A 161 -8.63 -11.57 -13.89
CA ASP A 161 -8.94 -10.58 -12.88
C ASP A 161 -7.69 -10.05 -12.16
N LYS A 162 -6.80 -10.94 -11.74
CA LYS A 162 -5.56 -10.59 -11.05
C LYS A 162 -4.64 -9.69 -11.88
N PHE A 163 -4.52 -9.98 -13.17
CA PHE A 163 -3.71 -9.18 -14.09
C PHE A 163 -4.48 -8.03 -14.73
N GLN A 164 -5.74 -7.82 -14.34
CA GLN A 164 -6.58 -6.71 -14.80
C GLN A 164 -6.66 -6.63 -16.32
N LEU A 165 -6.81 -7.79 -16.98
CA LEU A 165 -6.90 -7.85 -18.43
C LEU A 165 -8.21 -7.22 -18.89
N GLY A 166 -8.15 -6.46 -19.97
CA GLY A 166 -9.28 -5.74 -20.56
C GLY A 166 -9.45 -6.03 -22.05
N PHE A 167 -10.50 -5.49 -22.62
CA PHE A 167 -10.79 -5.56 -24.04
C PHE A 167 -11.22 -4.20 -24.55
N SER A 168 -10.68 -3.79 -25.71
CA SER A 168 -11.09 -2.57 -26.42
C SER A 168 -11.95 -2.95 -27.62
N THR A 169 -13.07 -2.27 -27.76
CA THR A 169 -13.89 -2.34 -28.98
C THR A 169 -13.19 -1.62 -30.15
N GLU A 170 -13.67 -1.81 -31.37
CA GLU A 170 -13.08 -1.17 -32.58
C GLU A 170 -13.32 0.34 -32.66
N GLY A 171 -14.21 0.90 -31.83
CA GLY A 171 -14.47 2.34 -31.76
C GLY A 171 -13.27 3.13 -31.26
N ARG A 172 -12.76 4.06 -32.11
CA ARG A 172 -11.56 4.87 -31.77
C ARG A 172 -11.77 5.80 -30.57
N ASP A 173 -12.99 6.27 -30.36
CA ASP A 173 -13.33 7.30 -29.39
C ASP A 173 -14.16 6.77 -28.20
N ALA A 174 -14.40 5.45 -28.16
CA ALA A 174 -15.30 4.84 -27.18
C ALA A 174 -14.92 5.16 -25.71
N LEU A 175 -13.64 5.09 -25.36
CA LEU A 175 -13.15 5.45 -24.04
C LEU A 175 -13.32 6.96 -23.74
N ALA A 176 -13.07 7.82 -24.73
CA ALA A 176 -13.15 9.26 -24.55
C ALA A 176 -14.61 9.77 -24.47
N GLN A 177 -15.57 9.03 -25.04
CA GLN A 177 -16.98 9.37 -24.94
C GLN A 177 -17.60 8.95 -23.60
N GLU A 178 -16.99 8.00 -22.91
CA GLU A 178 -17.44 7.49 -21.60
C GLU A 178 -16.76 8.22 -20.43
N ALA A 179 -15.63 8.91 -20.67
CA ALA A 179 -14.88 9.67 -19.67
C ALA A 179 -15.47 11.06 -19.41
#